data_e29efdaedbf41f7ce03693aa28e89e3a
#
_entry.id   e29efdaedbf41f7ce03693aa28e89e3a
#
_cell.length_a   1.000
_cell.length_b   1.000
_cell.length_c   1.000
_cell.angle_alpha   90.00
_cell.angle_beta   90.00
_cell.angle_gamma   90.00
#
_symmetry.space_group_name_H-M   'P 1'
#
loop_
_entity.id
_entity.type
_entity.pdbx_description
1 polymer ?
#
loop_
_entity_poly.entity_id
_entity_poly.type
_entity_poly.pdbx_seq_one_letter_code
_entity_poly.pdbx_strand_id
1 'polypeptide(L)'
;MLRELIPMTTAFLSAPTKKQISSRKTVEKLDLELDFVKASLPARTRLTHPHMLFSPMHYEPNYAYPLLVWLHGTGGNERELMRIMPTISMRNYVAVAPRGLPVEQSVCPPTCDMSVSAILHRHKEQYDWILSDDHWATLEQRIFDCIVVAQEQCHIAHHRIFIAGFATGGTAALRLATQYPERFAGAAAFGGEIPHDKRIVPSWHARQPLSFLLGIDESASAHACRMMELLHVAGLTTHVREYPDVKSLTSEMLQDMNQWMMQIVCQPVKTAPMSAA
;
A
#
# COMPACT_ATOMS: atom_id res chain seq x y z
N MET A 1 -50.59 14.40 17.05
CA MET A 1 -49.30 13.89 16.53
C MET A 1 -48.62 15.04 15.78
N LEU A 2 -47.83 15.81 16.49
CA LEU A 2 -47.11 16.99 15.97
C LEU A 2 -45.75 16.54 15.40
N ARG A 3 -45.49 16.83 14.14
CA ARG A 3 -44.18 16.74 13.50
C ARG A 3 -43.44 18.03 13.78
N GLU A 4 -42.36 17.95 14.55
CA GLU A 4 -41.45 19.07 14.74
C GLU A 4 -40.57 19.25 13.50
N LEU A 5 -40.56 20.46 12.97
CA LEU A 5 -39.70 20.95 11.90
C LEU A 5 -38.38 21.43 12.53
N ILE A 6 -37.27 20.84 12.08
CA ILE A 6 -35.91 21.28 12.43
C ILE A 6 -35.55 22.49 11.54
N PRO A 7 -35.10 23.63 12.07
CA PRO A 7 -34.69 24.76 11.26
C PRO A 7 -33.35 24.57 10.59
N MET A 8 -33.29 24.82 9.28
CA MET A 8 -32.05 24.90 8.50
C MET A 8 -31.26 26.15 8.92
N THR A 9 -30.10 25.94 9.52
CA THR A 9 -29.16 27.05 9.84
C THR A 9 -28.27 27.28 8.63
N THR A 10 -28.43 28.41 7.98
CA THR A 10 -27.56 28.93 6.93
C THR A 10 -26.19 29.27 7.52
N ALA A 11 -25.18 28.52 7.19
CA ALA A 11 -23.78 28.80 7.56
C ALA A 11 -23.22 29.92 6.67
N PHE A 12 -22.97 31.08 7.25
CA PHE A 12 -22.19 32.15 6.62
C PHE A 12 -20.75 31.70 6.40
N LEU A 13 -20.28 31.79 5.15
CA LEU A 13 -18.87 31.63 4.80
C LEU A 13 -18.07 32.81 5.37
N SER A 14 -17.37 32.57 6.48
CA SER A 14 -16.40 33.52 7.03
C SER A 14 -15.06 33.43 6.30
N ALA A 15 -14.40 34.56 6.09
CA ALA A 15 -13.08 34.66 5.47
C ALA A 15 -12.03 33.84 6.25
N PRO A 16 -11.02 33.25 5.56
CA PRO A 16 -10.04 32.39 6.22
C PRO A 16 -9.19 33.15 7.23
N THR A 17 -9.09 32.61 8.43
CA THR A 17 -8.31 33.19 9.52
C THR A 17 -6.81 33.01 9.30
N LYS A 18 -5.95 33.86 9.93
CA LYS A 18 -4.47 33.78 9.85
C LYS A 18 -3.91 32.39 10.14
N LYS A 19 -4.59 31.54 10.93
CA LYS A 19 -4.22 30.16 11.27
C LYS A 19 -4.44 29.19 10.09
N GLN A 20 -5.45 29.41 9.25
CA GLN A 20 -5.66 28.62 8.02
C GLN A 20 -4.57 28.89 6.97
N ILE A 21 -4.04 30.12 6.93
CA ILE A 21 -2.93 30.51 6.05
C ILE A 21 -1.63 29.80 6.49
N SER A 22 -1.39 29.64 7.80
CA SER A 22 -0.21 28.94 8.33
C SER A 22 -0.23 27.43 8.00
N SER A 23 -1.40 26.80 8.09
CA SER A 23 -1.57 25.38 7.72
C SER A 23 -1.37 25.16 6.21
N ARG A 24 -1.87 26.06 5.35
CA ARG A 24 -1.60 26.04 3.91
C ARG A 24 -0.11 26.16 3.58
N LYS A 25 0.60 27.10 4.23
CA LYS A 25 2.05 27.27 4.04
C LYS A 25 2.87 26.05 4.46
N THR A 26 2.39 25.26 5.42
CA THR A 26 3.07 24.01 5.83
C THR A 26 2.85 22.89 4.81
N VAL A 27 1.67 22.79 4.21
CA VAL A 27 1.38 21.84 3.11
C VAL A 27 2.18 22.24 1.87
N GLU A 28 2.17 23.54 1.50
CA GLU A 28 2.99 24.05 0.38
C GLU A 28 4.49 23.85 0.61
N LYS A 29 4.98 23.91 1.85
CA LYS A 29 6.39 23.62 2.15
C LYS A 29 6.74 22.13 2.01
N LEU A 30 5.82 21.21 2.39
CA LEU A 30 6.00 19.77 2.15
C LEU A 30 5.96 19.45 0.65
N ASP A 31 5.04 20.09 -0.10
CA ASP A 31 4.96 19.95 -1.55
C ASP A 31 6.21 20.51 -2.22
N LEU A 32 6.75 21.63 -1.75
CA LEU A 32 8.03 22.19 -2.22
C LEU A 32 9.23 21.32 -1.90
N GLU A 33 9.28 20.64 -0.74
CA GLU A 33 10.33 19.67 -0.42
C GLU A 33 10.23 18.41 -1.29
N LEU A 34 9.01 17.95 -1.60
CA LEU A 34 8.78 16.85 -2.55
C LEU A 34 9.13 17.25 -3.98
N ASP A 35 8.81 18.48 -4.38
CA ASP A 35 9.17 19.02 -5.70
C ASP A 35 10.67 19.27 -5.81
N PHE A 36 11.35 19.63 -4.72
CA PHE A 36 12.82 19.72 -4.67
C PHE A 36 13.48 18.34 -4.82
N VAL A 37 12.93 17.30 -4.20
CA VAL A 37 13.39 15.91 -4.39
C VAL A 37 13.14 15.47 -5.84
N LYS A 38 12.02 15.83 -6.46
CA LYS A 38 11.76 15.59 -7.89
C LYS A 38 12.72 16.35 -8.80
N ALA A 39 13.03 17.60 -8.48
CA ALA A 39 13.95 18.44 -9.26
C ALA A 39 15.42 18.02 -9.14
N SER A 40 15.79 17.33 -8.07
CA SER A 40 17.15 16.80 -7.86
C SER A 40 17.36 15.41 -8.45
N LEU A 41 16.29 14.73 -8.91
CA LEU A 41 16.41 13.46 -9.63
C LEU A 41 16.82 13.75 -11.08
N PRO A 42 17.85 13.07 -11.62
CA PRO A 42 18.22 13.22 -13.02
C PRO A 42 17.04 12.85 -13.90
N ALA A 43 16.80 13.66 -14.93
CA ALA A 43 15.70 13.50 -15.89
C ALA A 43 15.57 12.03 -16.34
N ARG A 44 14.42 11.40 -16.02
CA ARG A 44 14.07 10.00 -16.20
C ARG A 44 15.00 9.04 -15.42
N THR A 45 14.66 8.78 -14.18
CA THR A 45 15.22 7.66 -13.43
C THR A 45 14.89 6.37 -14.18
N ARG A 46 15.84 5.87 -15.00
CA ARG A 46 15.73 4.52 -15.55
C ARG A 46 15.87 3.58 -14.38
N LEU A 47 14.75 3.01 -13.94
CA LEU A 47 14.81 1.95 -12.94
C LEU A 47 15.70 0.83 -13.45
N THR A 48 16.67 0.42 -12.63
CA THR A 48 17.57 -0.70 -12.91
C THR A 48 16.90 -2.05 -12.71
N HIS A 49 15.70 -2.05 -12.08
CA HIS A 49 14.94 -3.26 -11.78
C HIS A 49 13.59 -3.28 -12.52
N PRO A 50 13.13 -4.47 -12.92
CA PRO A 50 11.85 -4.62 -13.59
C PRO A 50 10.67 -4.22 -12.68
N HIS A 51 9.70 -3.55 -13.28
CA HIS A 51 8.45 -3.17 -12.64
C HIS A 51 7.32 -3.15 -13.67
N MET A 52 6.09 -3.14 -13.18
CA MET A 52 4.89 -2.97 -14.00
C MET A 52 4.14 -1.73 -13.53
N LEU A 53 3.77 -0.86 -14.46
CA LEU A 53 2.89 0.28 -14.21
C LEU A 53 1.56 0.06 -14.93
N PHE A 54 0.47 0.26 -14.23
CA PHE A 54 -0.89 0.23 -14.74
C PHE A 54 -1.47 1.64 -14.68
N SER A 55 -1.91 2.15 -15.84
CA SER A 55 -2.67 3.39 -15.95
C SER A 55 -4.17 3.07 -16.09
N PRO A 56 -5.07 3.80 -15.42
CA PRO A 56 -6.50 3.55 -15.51
C PRO A 56 -7.03 3.79 -16.93
N MET A 57 -8.09 3.08 -17.29
CA MET A 57 -8.80 3.32 -18.55
C MET A 57 -9.36 4.75 -18.54
N HIS A 58 -9.19 5.46 -19.65
CA HIS A 58 -9.56 6.88 -19.79
C HIS A 58 -8.87 7.77 -18.75
N TYR A 59 -7.56 7.59 -18.58
CA TYR A 59 -6.75 8.39 -17.69
C TYR A 59 -6.92 9.90 -17.96
N GLU A 60 -7.20 10.66 -16.89
CA GLU A 60 -7.38 12.11 -16.93
C GLU A 60 -6.18 12.80 -16.25
N PRO A 61 -5.32 13.52 -17.00
CA PRO A 61 -4.10 14.12 -16.42
C PRO A 61 -4.37 15.14 -15.30
N ASN A 62 -5.55 15.77 -15.31
CA ASN A 62 -5.92 16.77 -14.31
C ASN A 62 -6.56 16.18 -13.05
N TYR A 63 -6.84 14.87 -13.03
CA TYR A 63 -7.35 14.18 -11.86
C TYR A 63 -6.21 13.51 -11.10
N ALA A 64 -6.09 13.80 -9.79
CA ALA A 64 -5.10 13.16 -8.93
C ALA A 64 -5.59 11.78 -8.47
N TYR A 65 -5.02 10.73 -9.06
CA TYR A 65 -5.41 9.35 -8.79
C TYR A 65 -4.83 8.82 -7.48
N PRO A 66 -5.56 7.96 -6.74
CA PRO A 66 -4.94 7.11 -5.74
C PRO A 66 -3.94 6.15 -6.39
N LEU A 67 -2.84 5.85 -5.70
CA LEU A 67 -1.82 4.90 -6.13
C LEU A 67 -1.94 3.61 -5.33
N LEU A 68 -1.99 2.47 -6.02
CA LEU A 68 -1.82 1.14 -5.44
C LEU A 68 -0.41 0.62 -5.75
N VAL A 69 0.37 0.34 -4.71
CA VAL A 69 1.65 -0.39 -4.82
C VAL A 69 1.36 -1.85 -4.50
N TRP A 70 1.55 -2.73 -5.49
CA TRP A 70 1.29 -4.17 -5.34
C TRP A 70 2.57 -4.98 -5.22
N LEU A 71 2.68 -5.75 -4.14
CA LEU A 71 3.78 -6.68 -3.90
C LEU A 71 3.31 -8.10 -4.14
N HIS A 72 3.86 -8.74 -5.20
CA HIS A 72 3.45 -10.09 -5.64
C HIS A 72 3.66 -11.16 -4.56
N GLY A 73 2.99 -12.29 -4.69
CA GLY A 73 3.18 -13.43 -3.81
C GLY A 73 4.52 -14.14 -4.03
N THR A 74 4.85 -15.04 -3.11
CA THR A 74 6.05 -15.90 -3.16
C THR A 74 6.18 -16.60 -4.52
N GLY A 75 7.34 -16.51 -5.14
CA GLY A 75 7.61 -17.07 -6.47
C GLY A 75 6.94 -16.33 -7.63
N GLY A 76 6.22 -15.23 -7.36
CA GLY A 76 5.57 -14.39 -8.36
C GLY A 76 6.51 -13.36 -8.99
N ASN A 77 5.93 -12.40 -9.69
CA ASN A 77 6.64 -11.26 -10.25
C ASN A 77 5.68 -10.07 -10.50
N GLU A 78 6.21 -8.96 -10.96
CA GLU A 78 5.48 -7.70 -11.23
C GLU A 78 4.30 -7.85 -12.20
N ARG A 79 4.32 -8.87 -13.09
CA ARG A 79 3.24 -9.10 -14.08
C ARG A 79 1.93 -9.54 -13.45
N GLU A 80 1.96 -9.95 -12.17
CA GLU A 80 0.75 -10.27 -11.41
C GLU A 80 -0.21 -9.07 -11.39
N LEU A 81 0.31 -7.84 -11.38
CA LEU A 81 -0.47 -6.62 -11.41
C LEU A 81 -1.50 -6.60 -12.55
N MET A 82 -1.11 -6.99 -13.75
CA MET A 82 -2.01 -6.98 -14.91
C MET A 82 -3.15 -7.99 -14.80
N ARG A 83 -2.98 -9.05 -14.01
CA ARG A 83 -4.01 -10.07 -13.77
C ARG A 83 -5.00 -9.65 -12.70
N ILE A 84 -4.57 -8.87 -11.70
CA ILE A 84 -5.41 -8.49 -10.56
C ILE A 84 -6.18 -7.19 -10.81
N MET A 85 -5.62 -6.24 -11.56
CA MET A 85 -6.25 -4.94 -11.77
C MET A 85 -7.67 -4.99 -12.36
N PRO A 86 -7.99 -5.90 -13.32
CA PRO A 86 -9.38 -6.05 -13.79
C PRO A 86 -10.39 -6.42 -12.68
N THR A 87 -9.95 -7.16 -11.66
CA THR A 87 -10.81 -7.54 -10.52
C THR A 87 -10.91 -6.42 -9.49
N ILE A 88 -9.85 -5.62 -9.31
CA ILE A 88 -9.84 -4.48 -8.39
C ILE A 88 -10.61 -3.31 -9.01
N SER A 89 -10.05 -2.68 -10.02
CA SER A 89 -10.69 -1.61 -10.78
C SER A 89 -9.86 -1.22 -11.99
N MET A 90 -10.51 -1.07 -13.13
CA MET A 90 -9.88 -0.59 -14.36
C MET A 90 -9.82 0.94 -14.46
N ARG A 91 -10.41 1.69 -13.50
CA ARG A 91 -10.59 3.15 -13.63
C ARG A 91 -10.15 3.98 -12.42
N ASN A 92 -10.18 3.40 -11.22
CA ASN A 92 -10.11 4.19 -9.99
C ASN A 92 -8.69 4.46 -9.49
N TYR A 93 -7.70 3.69 -9.95
CA TYR A 93 -6.34 3.72 -9.44
C TYR A 93 -5.31 3.73 -10.55
N VAL A 94 -4.22 4.45 -10.33
CA VAL A 94 -2.93 4.09 -10.92
C VAL A 94 -2.36 2.98 -10.04
N ALA A 95 -1.68 2.00 -10.64
CA ALA A 95 -1.03 0.96 -9.85
C ALA A 95 0.37 0.67 -10.35
N VAL A 96 1.27 0.31 -9.42
CA VAL A 96 2.66 -0.06 -9.72
C VAL A 96 3.04 -1.31 -8.95
N ALA A 97 3.78 -2.21 -9.59
CA ALA A 97 4.32 -3.40 -8.95
C ALA A 97 5.82 -3.52 -9.25
N PRO A 98 6.69 -3.42 -8.25
CA PRO A 98 8.09 -3.78 -8.37
C PRO A 98 8.27 -5.30 -8.41
N ARG A 99 9.40 -5.77 -8.97
CA ARG A 99 9.84 -7.16 -8.88
C ARG A 99 10.68 -7.35 -7.62
N GLY A 100 10.39 -8.40 -6.85
CA GLY A 100 11.19 -8.84 -5.72
C GLY A 100 12.63 -9.22 -6.10
N LEU A 101 13.34 -9.84 -5.19
CA LEU A 101 14.68 -10.38 -5.46
C LEU A 101 14.56 -11.81 -6.03
N PRO A 102 15.49 -12.22 -6.90
CA PRO A 102 15.52 -13.58 -7.38
C PRO A 102 15.76 -14.56 -6.22
N VAL A 103 15.00 -15.64 -6.19
CA VAL A 103 15.22 -16.73 -5.25
C VAL A 103 16.32 -17.62 -5.83
N GLU A 104 17.43 -17.76 -5.11
CA GLU A 104 18.45 -18.75 -5.49
C GLU A 104 17.84 -20.14 -5.40
N GLN A 105 17.67 -20.77 -6.55
CA GLN A 105 17.22 -22.16 -6.61
C GLN A 105 18.33 -23.02 -6.04
N SER A 106 18.06 -23.73 -4.96
CA SER A 106 18.96 -24.78 -4.47
C SER A 106 19.25 -25.73 -5.62
N VAL A 107 20.50 -25.75 -6.07
CA VAL A 107 20.96 -26.66 -7.11
C VAL A 107 20.80 -28.07 -6.53
N CYS A 108 19.71 -28.75 -6.90
CA CYS A 108 19.57 -30.18 -6.59
C CYS A 108 20.73 -30.93 -7.26
N PRO A 109 21.45 -31.80 -6.54
CA PRO A 109 22.55 -32.55 -7.12
C PRO A 109 22.05 -33.35 -8.34
N PRO A 110 22.89 -33.59 -9.35
CA PRO A 110 22.51 -34.20 -10.63
C PRO A 110 22.00 -35.65 -10.52
N THR A 111 21.91 -36.19 -9.32
CA THR A 111 21.48 -37.57 -9.03
C THR A 111 19.96 -37.73 -8.84
N CYS A 112 19.19 -36.66 -8.88
CA CYS A 112 17.72 -36.75 -8.77
C CYS A 112 17.11 -37.07 -10.13
N ASP A 113 16.41 -38.21 -10.19
CA ASP A 113 15.62 -38.64 -11.38
C ASP A 113 14.39 -37.68 -11.49
N MET A 114 14.54 -36.62 -12.30
CA MET A 114 13.53 -35.56 -12.37
C MET A 114 12.67 -35.74 -13.63
N SER A 115 11.35 -35.65 -13.43
CA SER A 115 10.39 -35.61 -14.54
C SER A 115 10.64 -34.39 -15.43
N VAL A 116 10.35 -34.49 -16.74
CA VAL A 116 10.44 -33.38 -17.71
C VAL A 116 9.65 -32.14 -17.25
N SER A 117 8.54 -32.36 -16.56
CA SER A 117 7.74 -31.28 -15.94
C SER A 117 8.53 -30.51 -14.89
N ALA A 118 9.29 -31.18 -14.04
CA ALA A 118 10.11 -30.54 -13.01
C ALA A 118 11.29 -29.76 -13.64
N ILE A 119 11.85 -30.25 -14.77
CA ILE A 119 12.90 -29.54 -15.52
C ILE A 119 12.33 -28.25 -16.15
N LEU A 120 11.14 -28.30 -16.74
CA LEU A 120 10.49 -27.14 -17.33
C LEU A 120 10.08 -26.06 -16.28
N HIS A 121 9.73 -26.46 -15.04
CA HIS A 121 9.45 -25.54 -13.96
C HIS A 121 10.73 -24.91 -13.38
N ARG A 122 11.87 -25.58 -13.50
CA ARG A 122 13.19 -25.12 -13.02
C ARG A 122 13.69 -23.87 -13.75
N HIS A 123 13.26 -23.63 -14.99
CA HIS A 123 13.67 -22.46 -15.78
C HIS A 123 12.80 -21.23 -15.56
N LYS A 124 11.78 -21.30 -14.71
CA LYS A 124 10.98 -20.14 -14.39
C LYS A 124 11.66 -19.40 -13.25
N GLU A 125 12.24 -18.26 -13.55
CA GLU A 125 12.77 -17.35 -12.54
C GLU A 125 11.69 -17.03 -11.50
N GLN A 126 11.98 -17.32 -10.26
CA GLN A 126 11.12 -17.04 -9.11
C GLN A 126 11.67 -15.85 -8.34
N TYR A 127 10.79 -15.00 -7.88
CA TYR A 127 11.13 -13.79 -7.11
C TYR A 127 10.38 -13.81 -5.80
N ASP A 128 11.00 -13.23 -4.78
CA ASP A 128 10.40 -13.15 -3.46
C ASP A 128 10.83 -11.88 -2.71
N TRP A 129 10.14 -11.63 -1.61
CA TRP A 129 10.42 -10.52 -0.70
C TRP A 129 11.25 -11.05 0.46
N ILE A 130 12.57 -11.03 0.29
CA ILE A 130 13.52 -11.52 1.31
C ILE A 130 13.63 -10.48 2.42
N LEU A 131 13.02 -10.77 3.56
CA LEU A 131 12.84 -9.80 4.66
C LEU A 131 14.04 -9.71 5.62
N SER A 132 15.16 -10.38 5.31
CA SER A 132 16.41 -10.23 6.08
C SER A 132 16.94 -8.80 5.99
N ASP A 133 17.58 -8.32 7.04
CA ASP A 133 18.06 -6.93 7.10
C ASP A 133 19.05 -6.59 5.98
N ASP A 134 19.85 -7.56 5.52
CA ASP A 134 20.81 -7.39 4.42
C ASP A 134 20.14 -7.06 3.06
N HIS A 135 18.94 -7.59 2.83
CA HIS A 135 18.21 -7.41 1.58
C HIS A 135 17.11 -6.33 1.68
N TRP A 136 16.66 -6.04 2.90
CA TRP A 136 15.52 -5.16 3.11
C TRP A 136 15.73 -3.76 2.55
N ALA A 137 16.89 -3.15 2.79
CA ALA A 137 17.21 -1.80 2.27
C ALA A 137 17.12 -1.74 0.74
N THR A 138 17.55 -2.80 0.05
CA THR A 138 17.45 -2.89 -1.42
C THR A 138 15.99 -3.01 -1.87
N LEU A 139 15.18 -3.81 -1.19
CA LEU A 139 13.75 -3.99 -1.50
C LEU A 139 12.96 -2.72 -1.24
N GLU A 140 13.21 -2.08 -0.11
CA GLU A 140 12.63 -0.79 0.26
C GLU A 140 12.91 0.26 -0.81
N GLN A 141 14.17 0.41 -1.22
CA GLN A 141 14.56 1.35 -2.28
C GLN A 141 13.83 1.05 -3.60
N ARG A 142 13.73 -0.22 -4.01
CA ARG A 142 12.99 -0.62 -5.22
C ARG A 142 11.52 -0.22 -5.17
N ILE A 143 10.88 -0.37 -4.01
CA ILE A 143 9.47 -0.01 -3.84
C ILE A 143 9.31 1.50 -3.96
N PHE A 144 10.14 2.29 -3.28
CA PHE A 144 10.08 3.75 -3.35
C PHE A 144 10.41 4.29 -4.75
N ASP A 145 11.38 3.72 -5.44
CA ASP A 145 11.71 4.07 -6.82
C ASP A 145 10.50 3.85 -7.76
N CYS A 146 9.76 2.76 -7.57
CA CYS A 146 8.53 2.51 -8.34
C CYS A 146 7.43 3.54 -8.04
N ILE A 147 7.30 3.99 -6.79
CA ILE A 147 6.37 5.07 -6.43
C ILE A 147 6.77 6.36 -7.15
N VAL A 148 8.06 6.71 -7.15
CA VAL A 148 8.57 7.90 -7.85
C VAL A 148 8.27 7.81 -9.35
N VAL A 149 8.53 6.67 -10.00
CA VAL A 149 8.21 6.49 -11.42
C VAL A 149 6.71 6.65 -11.70
N ALA A 150 5.85 6.10 -10.84
CA ALA A 150 4.41 6.29 -10.98
C ALA A 150 4.01 7.78 -10.87
N GLN A 151 4.64 8.54 -9.97
CA GLN A 151 4.42 9.97 -9.78
C GLN A 151 4.97 10.83 -10.93
N GLU A 152 6.04 10.39 -11.59
CA GLU A 152 6.59 11.06 -12.77
C GLU A 152 5.71 10.87 -14.03
N GLN A 153 5.04 9.72 -14.13
CA GLN A 153 4.24 9.36 -15.30
C GLN A 153 2.75 9.67 -15.16
N CYS A 154 2.24 9.74 -13.93
CA CYS A 154 0.83 9.93 -13.64
C CYS A 154 0.62 10.96 -12.53
N HIS A 155 -0.50 11.67 -12.60
CA HIS A 155 -0.90 12.59 -11.53
C HIS A 155 -1.44 11.81 -10.33
N ILE A 156 -0.63 11.67 -9.27
CA ILE A 156 -0.93 10.88 -8.08
C ILE A 156 -1.31 11.79 -6.90
N ALA A 157 -2.35 11.40 -6.17
CA ALA A 157 -2.70 12.01 -4.90
C ALA A 157 -1.77 11.50 -3.78
N HIS A 158 -0.79 12.30 -3.36
CA HIS A 158 0.26 11.91 -2.42
C HIS A 158 -0.26 11.37 -1.08
N HIS A 159 -1.44 11.83 -0.64
CA HIS A 159 -2.10 11.36 0.58
C HIS A 159 -2.98 10.12 0.38
N ARG A 160 -2.98 9.53 -0.81
CA ARG A 160 -3.77 8.36 -1.20
C ARG A 160 -2.90 7.27 -1.83
N ILE A 161 -1.75 7.02 -1.23
CA ILE A 161 -0.86 5.92 -1.63
C ILE A 161 -1.17 4.73 -0.73
N PHE A 162 -1.56 3.61 -1.35
CA PHE A 162 -1.82 2.34 -0.70
C PHE A 162 -0.73 1.35 -1.05
N ILE A 163 -0.36 0.49 -0.11
CA ILE A 163 0.53 -0.62 -0.36
C ILE A 163 -0.19 -1.92 -0.01
N ALA A 164 -0.12 -2.91 -0.88
CA ALA A 164 -0.78 -4.18 -0.67
C ALA A 164 0.05 -5.33 -1.21
N GLY A 165 -0.18 -6.53 -0.68
CA GLY A 165 0.52 -7.71 -1.18
C GLY A 165 -0.07 -9.02 -0.71
N PHE A 166 0.44 -10.11 -1.28
CA PHE A 166 0.04 -11.48 -1.01
C PHE A 166 1.23 -12.28 -0.44
N ALA A 167 0.98 -13.14 0.54
CA ALA A 167 1.99 -13.96 1.23
C ALA A 167 3.19 -13.11 1.69
N THR A 168 4.43 -13.41 1.29
CA THR A 168 5.62 -12.61 1.64
C THR A 168 5.53 -11.16 1.19
N GLY A 169 4.86 -10.88 0.05
CA GLY A 169 4.54 -9.52 -0.38
C GLY A 169 3.61 -8.79 0.60
N GLY A 170 2.66 -9.49 1.19
CA GLY A 170 1.81 -8.95 2.26
C GLY A 170 2.62 -8.59 3.50
N THR A 171 3.53 -9.47 3.93
CA THR A 171 4.44 -9.19 5.05
C THR A 171 5.33 -7.98 4.77
N ALA A 172 5.88 -7.87 3.55
CA ALA A 172 6.69 -6.73 3.13
C ALA A 172 5.87 -5.42 3.13
N ALA A 173 4.62 -5.46 2.67
CA ALA A 173 3.72 -4.31 2.66
C ALA A 173 3.44 -3.80 4.08
N LEU A 174 3.16 -4.69 5.02
CA LEU A 174 2.95 -4.34 6.43
C LEU A 174 4.22 -3.75 7.06
N ARG A 175 5.38 -4.38 6.81
CA ARG A 175 6.67 -3.90 7.32
C ARG A 175 6.95 -2.47 6.84
N LEU A 176 6.81 -2.21 5.55
CA LEU A 176 7.08 -0.90 4.98
C LEU A 176 6.10 0.16 5.50
N ALA A 177 4.80 -0.16 5.55
CA ALA A 177 3.79 0.77 6.03
C ALA A 177 3.96 1.13 7.51
N THR A 178 4.42 0.19 8.35
CA THR A 178 4.72 0.46 9.76
C THR A 178 6.01 1.27 9.95
N GLN A 179 6.98 1.12 9.07
CA GLN A 179 8.22 1.94 9.08
C GLN A 179 7.99 3.37 8.59
N TYR A 180 7.05 3.57 7.66
CA TYR A 180 6.76 4.86 7.01
C TYR A 180 5.26 5.19 7.02
N PRO A 181 4.63 5.29 8.21
CA PRO A 181 3.18 5.45 8.33
C PRO A 181 2.65 6.74 7.68
N GLU A 182 3.48 7.78 7.57
CA GLU A 182 3.15 9.04 6.94
C GLU A 182 3.13 8.98 5.39
N ARG A 183 3.69 7.92 4.81
CA ARG A 183 3.80 7.74 3.36
C ARG A 183 2.59 7.04 2.75
N PHE A 184 1.82 6.32 3.58
CA PHE A 184 0.73 5.48 3.11
C PHE A 184 -0.60 5.86 3.75
N ALA A 185 -1.66 5.85 2.95
CA ALA A 185 -3.03 5.97 3.43
C ALA A 185 -3.53 4.66 4.05
N GLY A 186 -2.98 3.54 3.60
CA GLY A 186 -3.31 2.23 4.12
C GLY A 186 -2.42 1.12 3.59
N ALA A 187 -2.41 -0.02 4.29
CA ALA A 187 -1.71 -1.23 3.89
C ALA A 187 -2.64 -2.45 3.96
N ALA A 188 -2.58 -3.31 2.94
CA ALA A 188 -3.34 -4.55 2.90
C ALA A 188 -2.43 -5.77 2.74
N ALA A 189 -2.67 -6.82 3.53
CA ALA A 189 -1.93 -8.07 3.45
C ALA A 189 -2.89 -9.26 3.47
N PHE A 190 -2.70 -10.18 2.52
CA PHE A 190 -3.45 -11.43 2.43
C PHE A 190 -2.49 -12.60 2.58
N GLY A 191 -2.70 -13.45 3.57
CA GLY A 191 -1.84 -14.59 3.87
C GLY A 191 -0.40 -14.22 4.24
N GLY A 192 -0.16 -12.96 4.58
CA GLY A 192 1.13 -12.47 5.05
C GLY A 192 1.28 -12.62 6.55
N GLU A 193 2.50 -12.84 7.00
CA GLU A 193 2.84 -12.80 8.41
C GLU A 193 2.97 -11.35 8.89
N ILE A 194 2.43 -11.06 10.07
CA ILE A 194 2.63 -9.75 10.67
C ILE A 194 4.05 -9.71 11.26
N PRO A 195 4.89 -8.74 10.86
CA PRO A 195 6.25 -8.67 11.34
C PRO A 195 6.32 -8.59 12.86
N HIS A 196 7.08 -9.50 13.48
CA HIS A 196 7.28 -9.54 14.95
C HIS A 196 8.32 -8.53 15.42
N ASP A 197 8.79 -7.64 14.57
CA ASP A 197 9.84 -6.69 14.93
C ASP A 197 9.34 -5.72 16.01
N LYS A 198 10.08 -5.67 17.13
CA LYS A 198 9.82 -4.75 18.26
C LYS A 198 9.89 -3.27 17.86
N ARG A 199 10.33 -2.99 16.63
CA ARG A 199 10.41 -1.64 16.04
C ARG A 199 9.10 -1.18 15.41
N ILE A 200 8.02 -1.98 15.46
CA ILE A 200 6.68 -1.53 15.10
C ILE A 200 6.18 -0.57 16.20
N VAL A 201 6.87 0.51 16.39
CA VAL A 201 6.36 1.65 17.14
C VAL A 201 5.91 2.65 16.08
N PRO A 202 4.60 2.81 15.88
CA PRO A 202 4.12 3.83 14.96
C PRO A 202 4.70 5.16 15.37
N SER A 203 5.23 5.90 14.42
CA SER A 203 5.54 7.30 14.63
C SER A 203 4.21 8.02 14.91
N TRP A 204 3.93 8.33 16.16
CA TRP A 204 2.70 8.98 16.66
C TRP A 204 2.42 10.35 16.03
N HIS A 205 3.26 10.78 15.10
CA HIS A 205 3.21 12.08 14.44
C HIS A 205 2.54 12.00 13.06
N ALA A 206 2.10 10.82 12.61
CA ALA A 206 1.38 10.69 11.35
C ALA A 206 0.07 11.51 11.42
N ARG A 207 -0.10 12.45 10.50
CA ARG A 207 -1.26 13.35 10.43
C ARG A 207 -2.56 12.63 10.07
N GLN A 208 -2.44 11.40 9.54
CA GLN A 208 -3.57 10.52 9.23
C GLN A 208 -3.32 9.17 9.90
N PRO A 209 -4.32 8.59 10.56
CA PRO A 209 -4.21 7.23 11.07
C PRO A 209 -4.05 6.28 9.89
N LEU A 210 -2.93 5.56 9.83
CA LEU A 210 -2.71 4.48 8.88
C LEU A 210 -3.78 3.40 9.11
N SER A 211 -4.42 2.95 8.04
CA SER A 211 -5.42 1.88 8.08
C SER A 211 -4.83 0.58 7.56
N PHE A 212 -5.15 -0.53 8.21
CA PHE A 212 -4.73 -1.87 7.80
C PHE A 212 -5.93 -2.73 7.39
N LEU A 213 -5.74 -3.53 6.34
CA LEU A 213 -6.62 -4.64 5.98
C LEU A 213 -5.83 -5.94 6.03
N LEU A 214 -6.26 -6.86 6.89
CA LEU A 214 -5.62 -8.16 7.06
C LEU A 214 -6.55 -9.26 6.61
N GLY A 215 -6.16 -10.00 5.57
CA GLY A 215 -6.83 -11.21 5.11
C GLY A 215 -6.14 -12.44 5.70
N ILE A 216 -6.86 -13.19 6.52
CA ILE A 216 -6.35 -14.33 7.28
C ILE A 216 -7.22 -15.56 7.06
N ASP A 217 -6.70 -16.73 7.38
CA ASP A 217 -7.50 -17.93 7.55
C ASP A 217 -7.83 -18.18 9.04
N GLU A 218 -8.71 -19.15 9.28
CA GLU A 218 -9.15 -19.51 10.63
C GLU A 218 -7.97 -19.88 11.57
N SER A 219 -6.91 -20.49 11.03
CA SER A 219 -5.74 -20.90 11.82
C SER A 219 -4.94 -19.73 12.38
N ALA A 220 -4.93 -18.61 11.68
CA ALA A 220 -4.21 -17.39 12.04
C ALA A 220 -5.03 -16.44 12.94
N SER A 221 -6.32 -16.69 13.12
CA SER A 221 -7.28 -15.79 13.79
C SER A 221 -6.84 -15.37 15.19
N ALA A 222 -6.40 -16.29 16.04
CA ALA A 222 -5.96 -15.98 17.41
C ALA A 222 -4.71 -15.09 17.46
N HIS A 223 -3.79 -15.25 16.51
CA HIS A 223 -2.59 -14.42 16.40
C HIS A 223 -2.94 -13.03 15.86
N ALA A 224 -3.79 -12.97 14.85
CA ALA A 224 -4.28 -11.73 14.27
C ALA A 224 -5.05 -10.88 15.29
N CYS A 225 -5.91 -11.49 16.12
CA CYS A 225 -6.63 -10.78 17.18
C CYS A 225 -5.67 -10.10 18.17
N ARG A 226 -4.65 -10.81 18.65
CA ARG A 226 -3.65 -10.20 19.55
C ARG A 226 -2.90 -9.04 18.90
N MET A 227 -2.56 -9.17 17.61
CA MET A 227 -1.88 -8.11 16.88
C MET A 227 -2.81 -6.92 16.64
N MET A 228 -4.10 -7.15 16.36
CA MET A 228 -5.09 -6.08 16.25
C MET A 228 -5.18 -5.24 17.52
N GLU A 229 -5.18 -5.89 18.69
CA GLU A 229 -5.18 -5.18 19.98
C GLU A 229 -3.96 -4.26 20.10
N LEU A 230 -2.77 -4.75 19.75
CA LEU A 230 -1.54 -3.96 19.77
C LEU A 230 -1.59 -2.77 18.78
N LEU A 231 -2.04 -3.01 17.57
CA LEU A 231 -2.16 -1.96 16.55
C LEU A 231 -3.23 -0.92 16.94
N HIS A 232 -4.33 -1.37 17.55
CA HIS A 232 -5.39 -0.50 18.04
C HIS A 232 -4.90 0.38 19.21
N VAL A 233 -4.17 -0.20 20.16
CA VAL A 233 -3.53 0.55 21.27
C VAL A 233 -2.52 1.57 20.68
N ALA A 234 -1.89 1.23 19.57
CA ALA A 234 -1.02 2.12 18.82
C ALA A 234 -1.77 3.22 18.01
N GLY A 235 -3.11 3.29 18.09
CA GLY A 235 -3.92 4.30 17.40
C GLY A 235 -4.15 4.02 15.90
N LEU A 236 -3.86 2.79 15.45
CA LEU A 236 -4.04 2.37 14.06
C LEU A 236 -5.43 1.75 13.86
N THR A 237 -6.03 2.03 12.71
CA THR A 237 -7.31 1.40 12.33
C THR A 237 -7.03 0.07 11.63
N THR A 238 -7.56 -1.03 12.16
CA THR A 238 -7.33 -2.35 11.60
C THR A 238 -8.66 -3.02 11.24
N HIS A 239 -8.74 -3.51 10.02
CA HIS A 239 -9.84 -4.33 9.51
C HIS A 239 -9.32 -5.74 9.27
N VAL A 240 -10.00 -6.75 9.81
CA VAL A 240 -9.67 -8.16 9.55
C VAL A 240 -10.81 -8.79 8.75
N ARG A 241 -10.43 -9.59 7.77
CA ARG A 241 -11.31 -10.45 6.99
C ARG A 241 -10.82 -11.88 7.06
N GLU A 242 -11.70 -12.77 7.43
CA GLU A 242 -11.42 -14.22 7.44
C GLU A 242 -11.86 -14.82 6.12
N TYR A 243 -10.96 -15.63 5.55
CA TYR A 243 -11.20 -16.36 4.31
C TYR A 243 -11.01 -17.86 4.54
N PRO A 244 -11.73 -18.71 3.85
CA PRO A 244 -11.60 -20.17 4.02
C PRO A 244 -10.19 -20.69 3.74
N ASP A 245 -9.47 -20.03 2.84
CA ASP A 245 -8.09 -20.34 2.48
C ASP A 245 -7.36 -19.08 2.01
N VAL A 246 -6.15 -18.86 2.50
CA VAL A 246 -5.24 -17.77 2.10
C VAL A 246 -3.99 -18.26 1.37
N LYS A 247 -3.99 -19.51 0.90
CA LYS A 247 -2.88 -20.07 0.08
C LYS A 247 -2.87 -19.56 -1.34
N SER A 248 -3.99 -19.05 -1.80
CA SER A 248 -4.14 -18.48 -3.14
C SER A 248 -4.89 -17.15 -3.08
N LEU A 249 -4.47 -16.21 -3.92
CA LEU A 249 -5.14 -14.91 -4.05
C LEU A 249 -6.46 -15.08 -4.78
N THR A 250 -7.57 -14.72 -4.13
CA THR A 250 -8.93 -14.87 -4.66
C THR A 250 -9.50 -13.54 -5.15
N SER A 251 -10.51 -13.62 -6.02
CA SER A 251 -11.24 -12.43 -6.47
C SER A 251 -11.97 -11.73 -5.32
N GLU A 252 -12.44 -12.46 -4.33
CA GLU A 252 -13.10 -11.94 -3.14
C GLU A 252 -12.13 -11.04 -2.34
N MET A 253 -10.91 -11.51 -2.07
CA MET A 253 -9.86 -10.73 -1.40
C MET A 253 -9.58 -9.40 -2.12
N LEU A 254 -9.50 -9.43 -3.45
CA LEU A 254 -9.25 -8.24 -4.26
C LEU A 254 -10.44 -7.27 -4.26
N GLN A 255 -11.67 -7.77 -4.26
CA GLN A 255 -12.89 -6.95 -4.16
C GLN A 255 -13.03 -6.31 -2.78
N ASP A 256 -12.76 -7.05 -1.71
CA ASP A 256 -12.74 -6.52 -0.33
C ASP A 256 -11.68 -5.43 -0.17
N MET A 257 -10.49 -5.64 -0.75
CA MET A 257 -9.44 -4.63 -0.76
C MET A 257 -9.89 -3.36 -1.51
N ASN A 258 -10.51 -3.51 -2.69
CA ASN A 258 -11.05 -2.37 -3.43
C ASN A 258 -12.10 -1.61 -2.62
N GLN A 259 -13.03 -2.31 -1.99
CA GLN A 259 -14.05 -1.68 -1.15
C GLN A 259 -13.42 -0.91 0.02
N TRP A 260 -12.46 -1.51 0.70
CA TRP A 260 -11.73 -0.88 1.81
C TRP A 260 -10.95 0.36 1.35
N MET A 261 -10.19 0.28 0.25
CA MET A 261 -9.49 1.44 -0.31
C MET A 261 -10.45 2.57 -0.68
N MET A 262 -11.59 2.26 -1.31
CA MET A 262 -12.59 3.25 -1.67
C MET A 262 -13.23 3.91 -0.45
N GLN A 263 -13.45 3.18 0.65
CA GLN A 263 -13.92 3.77 1.92
C GLN A 263 -12.95 4.84 2.43
N ILE A 264 -11.64 4.57 2.36
CA ILE A 264 -10.61 5.54 2.77
C ILE A 264 -10.56 6.74 1.80
N VAL A 265 -10.59 6.49 0.49
CA VAL A 265 -10.54 7.53 -0.54
C VAL A 265 -11.73 8.49 -0.45
N CYS A 266 -12.91 7.97 -0.13
CA CYS A 266 -14.16 8.76 -0.03
C CYS A 266 -14.33 9.47 1.32
N GLN A 267 -13.50 9.15 2.34
CA GLN A 267 -13.56 9.87 3.61
C GLN A 267 -13.04 11.31 3.44
N PRO A 268 -13.73 12.30 4.02
CA PRO A 268 -13.18 13.66 4.08
C PRO A 268 -11.88 13.62 4.89
N VAL A 269 -10.85 14.30 4.38
CA VAL A 269 -9.57 14.44 5.10
C VAL A 269 -9.86 15.04 6.47
N LYS A 270 -9.68 14.27 7.54
CA LYS A 270 -9.83 14.77 8.92
C LYS A 270 -8.71 15.77 9.15
N THR A 271 -9.04 17.07 9.02
CA THR A 271 -8.16 18.10 9.56
C THR A 271 -8.06 17.86 11.06
N ALA A 272 -6.85 17.62 11.57
CA ALA A 272 -6.62 17.41 12.99
C ALA A 272 -7.27 18.56 13.78
N PRO A 273 -8.01 18.28 14.88
CA PRO A 273 -8.52 19.32 15.73
C PRO A 273 -7.33 20.13 16.24
N MET A 274 -7.37 21.44 16.02
CA MET A 274 -6.39 22.35 16.61
C MET A 274 -6.48 22.20 18.12
N SER A 275 -5.42 21.66 18.76
CA SER A 275 -5.30 21.71 20.20
C SER A 275 -5.39 23.18 20.61
N ALA A 276 -6.45 23.52 21.34
CA ALA A 276 -6.52 24.80 22.05
C ALA A 276 -5.37 24.82 23.07
N ALA A 277 -4.47 25.76 22.90
CA ALA A 277 -3.48 26.13 23.90
C ALA A 277 -4.09 27.08 24.87
#